data_0938837fbfecd53315ad46d13cb63dbd
#
_entry.id   0938837fbfecd53315ad46d13cb63dbd
#
_cell.length_a   1.000
_cell.length_b   1.000
_cell.length_c   1.000
_cell.angle_alpha   90.00
_cell.angle_beta   90.00
_cell.angle_gamma   90.00
#
_symmetry.space_group_name_H-M   'P 1'
#
loop_
_entity.id
_entity.type
_entity.pdbx_description
1 polymer ?
#
loop_
_entity_poly.entity_id
_entity_poly.type
_entity_poly.pdbx_seq_one_letter_code
_entity_poly.pdbx_strand_id
1 'polypeptide(L)'
;MIFKTKDKQLVRIKEKSFKLEKEIQKLFENNLFEIMGVELVKSEFNIKNKRIDSLAFDPQAKAFVIVEYKRDRNSSVVDQGFTYLNLMLQNKADFIVEYNENLKKNLKRDDVDWSQTRVAFVSPSFTENQREATNFKDLAIELWEVKRYEEDIIIINPLKKSSVVSIKPTIQNKLEYAEVAKELKTYTEEDFLNNKSDDIIELYEKYKSGILNLADDIEIKPQKLYIAFKKDRRNIADIEIQNKSLKMFINLPK
;
A
#
# COMPACT_ATOMS: atom_id res chain seq x y z
N MET A 1 7.89 -13.81 -19.69
CA MET A 1 8.72 -13.47 -20.89
C MET A 1 7.99 -12.37 -21.63
N ILE A 2 8.72 -11.34 -22.12
CA ILE A 2 8.16 -10.24 -22.91
C ILE A 2 8.64 -10.37 -24.34
N PHE A 3 7.72 -10.15 -25.28
CA PHE A 3 8.00 -10.17 -26.71
C PHE A 3 7.41 -8.93 -27.36
N LYS A 4 8.09 -8.41 -28.37
CA LYS A 4 7.50 -7.47 -29.33
C LYS A 4 7.20 -8.18 -30.64
N THR A 5 6.19 -7.72 -31.34
CA THR A 5 5.88 -8.21 -32.68
C THR A 5 6.66 -7.40 -33.71
N LYS A 6 7.39 -8.10 -34.57
CA LYS A 6 8.04 -7.52 -35.74
C LYS A 6 7.77 -8.43 -36.94
N ASP A 7 7.15 -7.90 -37.99
CA ASP A 7 6.86 -8.65 -39.23
C ASP A 7 6.14 -9.99 -38.98
N LYS A 8 5.13 -9.99 -38.07
CA LYS A 8 4.38 -11.16 -37.60
C LYS A 8 5.21 -12.20 -36.82
N GLN A 9 6.47 -11.89 -36.50
CA GLN A 9 7.33 -12.74 -35.67
C GLN A 9 7.46 -12.16 -34.27
N LEU A 10 7.66 -13.03 -33.27
CA LEU A 10 7.91 -12.64 -31.88
C LEU A 10 9.41 -12.48 -31.65
N VAL A 11 9.83 -11.29 -31.29
CA VAL A 11 11.19 -10.98 -30.88
C VAL A 11 11.21 -10.79 -29.36
N ARG A 12 12.02 -11.60 -28.67
CA ARG A 12 12.13 -11.55 -27.22
C ARG A 12 12.83 -10.27 -26.77
N ILE A 13 12.24 -9.55 -25.82
CA ILE A 13 12.86 -8.42 -25.12
C ILE A 13 13.56 -8.97 -23.87
N LYS A 14 14.85 -8.70 -23.72
CA LYS A 14 15.66 -9.22 -22.62
C LYS A 14 15.51 -8.36 -21.37
N GLU A 15 15.54 -9.01 -20.22
CA GLU A 15 15.60 -8.32 -18.94
C GLU A 15 16.97 -7.65 -18.75
N LYS A 16 16.95 -6.42 -18.23
CA LYS A 16 18.13 -5.61 -17.93
C LYS A 16 18.15 -5.29 -16.43
N SER A 17 19.11 -5.83 -15.71
CA SER A 17 19.22 -5.65 -14.27
C SER A 17 19.48 -4.19 -13.89
N PHE A 18 18.92 -3.76 -12.76
CA PHE A 18 19.34 -2.53 -12.11
C PHE A 18 20.74 -2.70 -11.51
N LYS A 19 21.58 -1.72 -11.71
CA LYS A 19 22.96 -1.77 -11.18
C LYS A 19 23.02 -1.33 -9.70
N LEU A 20 22.18 -0.38 -9.32
CA LEU A 20 22.15 0.24 -7.99
C LEU A 20 20.70 0.30 -7.47
N GLU A 21 20.53 0.18 -6.15
CA GLU A 21 19.25 0.43 -5.48
C GLU A 21 18.76 1.86 -5.73
N LYS A 22 19.68 2.81 -5.83
CA LYS A 22 19.41 4.20 -6.15
C LYS A 22 18.73 4.42 -7.51
N GLU A 23 18.93 3.52 -8.48
CA GLU A 23 18.23 3.58 -9.77
C GLU A 23 16.74 3.25 -9.58
N ILE A 24 16.44 2.22 -8.75
CA ILE A 24 15.07 1.82 -8.41
C ILE A 24 14.41 2.93 -7.61
N GLN A 25 15.10 3.47 -6.59
CA GLN A 25 14.61 4.56 -5.77
C GLN A 25 14.21 5.77 -6.61
N LYS A 26 15.09 6.27 -7.48
CA LYS A 26 14.80 7.42 -8.33
C LYS A 26 13.64 7.17 -9.28
N LEU A 27 13.55 5.97 -9.85
CA LEU A 27 12.44 5.58 -10.71
C LEU A 27 11.09 5.68 -9.96
N PHE A 28 11.05 5.15 -8.74
CA PHE A 28 9.83 5.17 -7.92
C PHE A 28 9.53 6.57 -7.40
N GLU A 29 10.49 7.28 -6.81
CA GLU A 29 10.29 8.62 -6.25
C GLU A 29 9.73 9.61 -7.29
N ASN A 30 10.19 9.53 -8.54
CA ASN A 30 9.68 10.37 -9.63
C ASN A 30 8.25 10.00 -10.07
N ASN A 31 7.76 8.82 -9.70
CA ASN A 31 6.50 8.27 -10.19
C ASN A 31 5.62 7.67 -9.07
N LEU A 32 5.88 7.99 -7.78
CA LEU A 32 5.21 7.36 -6.63
C LEU A 32 3.69 7.49 -6.69
N PHE A 33 3.20 8.65 -7.12
CA PHE A 33 1.76 8.86 -7.22
C PHE A 33 1.13 7.96 -8.28
N GLU A 34 1.76 7.85 -9.46
CA GLU A 34 1.27 6.98 -10.55
C GLU A 34 1.42 5.50 -10.20
N ILE A 35 2.54 5.12 -9.56
CA ILE A 35 2.82 3.72 -9.22
C ILE A 35 2.01 3.23 -8.02
N MET A 36 1.93 4.02 -6.94
CA MET A 36 1.44 3.59 -5.63
C MET A 36 0.26 4.43 -5.11
N GLY A 37 -0.08 5.55 -5.77
CA GLY A 37 -1.10 6.50 -5.30
C GLY A 37 -0.66 7.29 -4.06
N VAL A 38 0.65 7.42 -3.82
CA VAL A 38 1.20 8.10 -2.64
C VAL A 38 2.04 9.32 -3.04
N GLU A 39 2.03 10.35 -2.21
CA GLU A 39 2.84 11.56 -2.38
C GLU A 39 4.22 11.35 -1.72
N LEU A 40 5.31 11.66 -2.43
CA LEU A 40 6.65 11.68 -1.83
C LEU A 40 6.72 12.83 -0.82
N VAL A 41 7.04 12.50 0.43
CA VAL A 41 7.27 13.49 1.49
C VAL A 41 8.75 13.85 1.54
N LYS A 42 9.63 12.85 1.64
CA LYS A 42 11.08 13.05 1.70
C LYS A 42 11.85 11.83 1.21
N SER A 43 12.89 12.09 0.41
CA SER A 43 13.93 11.14 0.06
C SER A 43 14.99 11.11 1.17
N GLU A 44 15.50 9.93 1.52
CA GLU A 44 16.57 9.75 2.50
C GLU A 44 16.28 10.40 3.87
N PHE A 45 15.11 10.09 4.44
CA PHE A 45 14.69 10.64 5.71
C PHE A 45 15.45 10.02 6.90
N ASN A 46 16.25 10.85 7.58
CA ASN A 46 16.95 10.44 8.78
C ASN A 46 16.09 10.67 10.03
N ILE A 47 15.84 9.61 10.79
CA ILE A 47 15.09 9.67 12.04
C ILE A 47 15.76 8.76 13.07
N LYS A 48 16.10 9.35 14.24
CA LYS A 48 16.91 8.68 15.27
C LYS A 48 18.21 8.14 14.65
N ASN A 49 18.45 6.84 14.77
CA ASN A 49 19.64 6.13 14.23
C ASN A 49 19.33 5.37 12.94
N LYS A 50 18.22 5.68 12.27
CA LYS A 50 17.79 5.02 11.04
C LYS A 50 17.70 6.01 9.89
N ARG A 51 17.93 5.51 8.69
CA ARG A 51 17.67 6.23 7.44
C ARG A 51 16.62 5.44 6.66
N ILE A 52 15.55 6.10 6.33
CA ILE A 52 14.46 5.61 5.49
C ILE A 52 14.74 6.05 4.06
N ASP A 53 14.67 5.16 3.09
CA ASP A 53 14.96 5.49 1.68
C ASP A 53 13.97 6.51 1.13
N SER A 54 12.67 6.25 1.26
CA SER A 54 11.63 7.23 0.88
C SER A 54 10.49 7.22 1.91
N LEU A 55 10.21 8.41 2.43
CA LEU A 55 8.99 8.66 3.19
C LEU A 55 7.92 9.20 2.25
N ALA A 56 6.75 8.57 2.26
CA ALA A 56 5.60 8.97 1.47
C ALA A 56 4.32 9.07 2.31
N PHE A 57 3.29 9.67 1.76
CA PHE A 57 1.98 9.80 2.37
C PHE A 57 0.88 9.36 1.41
N ASP A 58 -0.01 8.51 1.88
CA ASP A 58 -1.21 8.07 1.17
C ASP A 58 -2.36 9.04 1.47
N PRO A 59 -2.76 9.90 0.53
CA PRO A 59 -3.81 10.89 0.78
C PRO A 59 -5.20 10.26 0.92
N GLN A 60 -5.41 9.05 0.40
CA GLN A 60 -6.69 8.34 0.49
C GLN A 60 -6.84 7.64 1.84
N ALA A 61 -5.80 6.90 2.26
CA ALA A 61 -5.77 6.26 3.57
C ALA A 61 -5.44 7.24 4.70
N LYS A 62 -4.99 8.47 4.37
CA LYS A 62 -4.46 9.46 5.31
C LYS A 62 -3.37 8.88 6.21
N ALA A 63 -2.46 8.13 5.63
CA ALA A 63 -1.47 7.35 6.35
C ALA A 63 -0.07 7.51 5.74
N PHE A 64 0.95 7.43 6.60
CA PHE A 64 2.34 7.41 6.15
C PHE A 64 2.72 6.05 5.57
N VAL A 65 3.58 6.09 4.57
CA VAL A 65 4.14 4.91 3.89
C VAL A 65 5.66 5.06 3.86
N ILE A 66 6.37 4.05 4.33
CA ILE A 66 7.81 3.94 4.12
C ILE A 66 8.03 3.06 2.90
N VAL A 67 8.83 3.54 1.95
CA VAL A 67 9.24 2.74 0.79
C VAL A 67 10.73 2.45 0.90
N GLU A 68 11.08 1.19 0.90
CA GLU A 68 12.45 0.68 1.01
C GLU A 68 12.82 -0.07 -0.27
N TYR A 69 13.97 0.25 -0.84
CA TYR A 69 14.43 -0.34 -2.11
C TYR A 69 15.51 -1.36 -1.86
N LYS A 70 15.40 -2.50 -2.53
CA LYS A 70 16.37 -3.59 -2.45
C LYS A 70 16.75 -4.04 -3.85
N ARG A 71 18.04 -4.22 -4.07
CA ARG A 71 18.54 -4.83 -5.31
C ARG A 71 18.63 -6.35 -5.19
N ASP A 72 18.98 -6.83 -4.01
CA ASP A 72 19.29 -8.23 -3.74
C ASP A 72 18.24 -8.92 -2.87
N ARG A 73 18.17 -10.27 -2.99
CA ARG A 73 17.16 -11.12 -2.32
C ARG A 73 17.42 -11.38 -0.83
N ASN A 74 18.56 -10.94 -0.27
CA ASN A 74 19.08 -11.45 1.01
C ASN A 74 18.64 -10.65 2.24
N SER A 75 17.74 -9.69 2.14
CA SER A 75 17.30 -8.90 3.29
C SER A 75 16.08 -9.48 3.97
N SER A 76 16.05 -9.47 5.31
CA SER A 76 14.86 -9.78 6.09
C SER A 76 13.86 -8.64 6.00
N VAL A 77 12.90 -8.75 5.07
CA VAL A 77 11.85 -7.73 4.87
C VAL A 77 10.89 -7.66 6.07
N VAL A 78 10.68 -8.77 6.78
CA VAL A 78 9.74 -8.81 7.92
C VAL A 78 10.30 -8.06 9.12
N ASP A 79 11.52 -8.39 9.57
CA ASP A 79 12.13 -7.74 10.74
C ASP A 79 12.38 -6.25 10.48
N GLN A 80 12.83 -5.89 9.27
CA GLN A 80 13.02 -4.49 8.88
C GLN A 80 11.68 -3.77 8.81
N GLY A 81 10.64 -4.41 8.26
CA GLY A 81 9.29 -3.86 8.18
C GLY A 81 8.71 -3.55 9.57
N PHE A 82 8.79 -4.48 10.50
CA PHE A 82 8.35 -4.23 11.89
C PHE A 82 9.18 -3.14 12.58
N THR A 83 10.50 -3.10 12.35
CA THR A 83 11.35 -2.03 12.87
C THR A 83 10.89 -0.65 12.39
N TYR A 84 10.57 -0.51 11.10
CA TYR A 84 10.08 0.74 10.55
C TYR A 84 8.67 1.10 11.00
N LEU A 85 7.77 0.13 11.10
CA LEU A 85 6.43 0.36 11.66
C LEU A 85 6.51 0.86 13.10
N ASN A 86 7.33 0.21 13.94
CA ASN A 86 7.55 0.64 15.32
C ASN A 86 8.15 2.06 15.39
N LEU A 87 9.18 2.34 14.58
CA LEU A 87 9.80 3.66 14.49
C LEU A 87 8.76 4.74 14.14
N MET A 88 7.89 4.47 13.19
CA MET A 88 6.85 5.37 12.74
C MET A 88 5.81 5.63 13.84
N LEU A 89 5.33 4.57 14.49
CA LEU A 89 4.31 4.68 15.54
C LEU A 89 4.83 5.34 16.83
N GLN A 90 6.11 5.17 17.16
CA GLN A 90 6.74 5.81 18.31
C GLN A 90 7.10 7.27 18.08
N ASN A 91 7.29 7.71 16.83
CA ASN A 91 7.75 9.05 16.49
C ASN A 91 6.74 9.83 15.61
N LYS A 92 5.46 9.64 15.84
CA LYS A 92 4.35 10.20 15.04
C LYS A 92 4.49 11.71 14.77
N ALA A 93 4.97 12.48 15.75
CA ALA A 93 5.13 13.92 15.62
C ALA A 93 6.21 14.28 14.59
N ASP A 94 7.34 13.58 14.56
CA ASP A 94 8.43 13.85 13.62
C ASP A 94 7.98 13.64 12.16
N PHE A 95 7.15 12.61 11.90
CA PHE A 95 6.59 12.34 10.57
C PHE A 95 5.63 13.45 10.11
N ILE A 96 4.80 14.00 11.03
CA ILE A 96 3.88 15.10 10.71
C ILE A 96 4.67 16.38 10.43
N VAL A 97 5.70 16.68 11.24
CA VAL A 97 6.57 17.85 11.03
C VAL A 97 7.23 17.76 9.66
N GLU A 98 7.83 16.61 9.36
CA GLU A 98 8.50 16.38 8.07
C GLU A 98 7.55 16.55 6.88
N TYR A 99 6.32 16.02 7.00
CA TYR A 99 5.27 16.20 5.98
C TYR A 99 4.94 17.69 5.77
N ASN A 100 4.70 18.40 6.86
CA ASN A 100 4.31 19.81 6.79
C ASN A 100 5.43 20.70 6.22
N GLU A 101 6.68 20.44 6.62
CA GLU A 101 7.83 21.21 6.16
C GLU A 101 8.16 20.99 4.69
N ASN A 102 8.10 19.74 4.19
CA ASN A 102 8.47 19.44 2.80
C ASN A 102 7.34 19.75 1.82
N LEU A 103 6.10 19.45 2.17
CA LEU A 103 4.96 19.65 1.26
C LEU A 103 4.28 21.02 1.43
N LYS A 104 4.74 21.85 2.40
CA LYS A 104 4.13 23.16 2.72
C LYS A 104 2.63 23.03 3.00
N LYS A 105 2.24 21.96 3.70
CA LYS A 105 0.86 21.64 4.10
C LYS A 105 0.71 21.80 5.62
N ASN A 106 -0.50 21.60 6.13
CA ASN A 106 -0.81 21.68 7.56
C ASN A 106 -1.59 20.44 7.99
N LEU A 107 -0.91 19.29 7.98
CA LEU A 107 -1.44 18.01 8.46
C LEU A 107 -1.53 18.04 9.98
N LYS A 108 -2.71 17.82 10.53
CA LYS A 108 -2.92 17.73 11.98
C LYS A 108 -2.79 16.30 12.45
N ARG A 109 -2.52 16.12 13.74
CA ARG A 109 -2.37 14.80 14.36
C ARG A 109 -3.60 13.91 14.15
N ASP A 110 -4.79 14.48 14.26
CA ASP A 110 -6.06 13.76 14.14
C ASP A 110 -6.46 13.47 12.69
N ASP A 111 -5.79 14.09 11.72
CA ASP A 111 -6.01 13.83 10.29
C ASP A 111 -5.30 12.56 9.83
N VAL A 112 -4.37 12.00 10.63
CA VAL A 112 -3.57 10.82 10.26
C VAL A 112 -4.20 9.55 10.81
N ASP A 113 -4.45 8.59 9.93
CA ASP A 113 -4.83 7.24 10.34
C ASP A 113 -3.59 6.36 10.51
N TRP A 114 -3.03 6.37 11.70
CA TRP A 114 -1.84 5.58 12.04
C TRP A 114 -2.07 4.07 11.94
N SER A 115 -3.32 3.61 12.00
CA SER A 115 -3.64 2.20 11.84
C SER A 115 -3.44 1.68 10.42
N GLN A 116 -3.37 2.59 9.44
CA GLN A 116 -3.15 2.28 8.02
C GLN A 116 -1.71 2.54 7.55
N THR A 117 -0.80 2.90 8.47
CA THR A 117 0.61 3.03 8.12
C THR A 117 1.19 1.70 7.67
N ARG A 118 2.09 1.73 6.69
CA ARG A 118 2.66 0.53 6.09
C ARG A 118 4.08 0.74 5.58
N VAL A 119 4.76 -0.36 5.35
CA VAL A 119 6.08 -0.40 4.72
C VAL A 119 5.98 -1.15 3.41
N ALA A 120 6.45 -0.55 2.33
CA ALA A 120 6.52 -1.16 1.01
C ALA A 120 7.98 -1.47 0.65
N PHE A 121 8.27 -2.73 0.39
CA PHE A 121 9.57 -3.15 -0.14
C PHE A 121 9.49 -3.26 -1.65
N VAL A 122 10.43 -2.63 -2.32
CA VAL A 122 10.54 -2.65 -3.80
C VAL A 122 11.82 -3.38 -4.19
N SER A 123 11.71 -4.46 -4.96
CA SER A 123 12.86 -5.28 -5.38
C SER A 123 12.60 -5.90 -6.76
N PRO A 124 13.65 -6.26 -7.53
CA PRO A 124 13.50 -7.03 -8.77
C PRO A 124 12.85 -8.41 -8.56
N SER A 125 12.98 -8.97 -7.36
CA SER A 125 12.33 -10.24 -6.99
C SER A 125 12.40 -10.48 -5.48
N PHE A 126 11.46 -11.29 -4.98
CA PHE A 126 11.44 -11.78 -3.60
C PHE A 126 11.56 -13.30 -3.58
N THR A 127 12.17 -13.84 -2.52
CA THR A 127 12.19 -15.28 -2.27
C THR A 127 10.80 -15.76 -1.87
N GLU A 128 10.54 -17.06 -2.02
CA GLU A 128 9.28 -17.66 -1.58
C GLU A 128 9.05 -17.44 -0.07
N ASN A 129 10.08 -17.64 0.74
CA ASN A 129 10.02 -17.37 2.19
C ASN A 129 9.62 -15.92 2.51
N GLN A 130 10.11 -14.93 1.75
CA GLN A 130 9.72 -13.52 1.94
C GLN A 130 8.25 -13.29 1.58
N ARG A 131 7.78 -13.89 0.50
CA ARG A 131 6.39 -13.81 0.07
C ARG A 131 5.45 -14.47 1.08
N GLU A 132 5.77 -15.68 1.54
CA GLU A 132 5.00 -16.39 2.55
C GLU A 132 5.00 -15.67 3.89
N ALA A 133 6.17 -15.19 4.36
CA ALA A 133 6.29 -14.48 5.62
C ALA A 133 5.54 -13.14 5.66
N THR A 134 5.26 -12.55 4.49
CA THR A 134 4.46 -11.32 4.39
C THR A 134 3.00 -11.56 4.00
N ASN A 135 2.62 -12.81 3.69
CA ASN A 135 1.28 -13.16 3.22
C ASN A 135 0.26 -13.33 4.36
N PHE A 136 0.18 -12.35 5.26
CA PHE A 136 -0.86 -12.26 6.29
C PHE A 136 -1.78 -11.07 5.98
N LYS A 137 -3.09 -11.24 6.16
CA LYS A 137 -4.09 -10.23 5.78
C LYS A 137 -3.91 -8.87 6.46
N ASP A 138 -3.42 -8.89 7.69
CA ASP A 138 -3.29 -7.72 8.58
C ASP A 138 -1.84 -7.27 8.83
N LEU A 139 -0.88 -7.82 8.10
CA LEU A 139 0.50 -7.35 8.15
C LEU A 139 0.66 -6.12 7.26
N ALA A 140 1.06 -4.99 7.85
CA ALA A 140 1.25 -3.73 7.13
C ALA A 140 2.59 -3.67 6.37
N ILE A 141 2.94 -4.74 5.67
CA ILE A 141 4.10 -4.86 4.79
C ILE A 141 3.63 -5.26 3.40
N GLU A 142 4.04 -4.50 2.39
CA GLU A 142 3.75 -4.72 0.98
C GLU A 142 5.02 -5.08 0.23
N LEU A 143 4.92 -5.97 -0.75
CA LEU A 143 6.02 -6.33 -1.65
C LEU A 143 5.68 -5.90 -3.08
N TRP A 144 6.63 -5.23 -3.71
CA TRP A 144 6.50 -4.68 -5.06
C TRP A 144 7.65 -5.16 -5.92
N GLU A 145 7.37 -5.96 -6.95
CA GLU A 145 8.39 -6.36 -7.91
C GLU A 145 8.53 -5.33 -9.02
N VAL A 146 9.77 -4.98 -9.35
CA VAL A 146 10.09 -4.08 -10.46
C VAL A 146 11.12 -4.72 -11.36
N LYS A 147 10.82 -4.83 -12.64
CA LYS A 147 11.74 -5.36 -13.66
C LYS A 147 11.93 -4.36 -14.77
N ARG A 148 13.18 -4.20 -15.18
CA ARG A 148 13.54 -3.40 -16.34
C ARG A 148 13.91 -4.32 -17.48
N TYR A 149 13.50 -3.95 -18.68
CA TYR A 149 13.79 -4.64 -19.92
C TYR A 149 14.46 -3.71 -20.92
N GLU A 150 15.01 -4.28 -21.99
CA GLU A 150 15.43 -3.50 -23.17
C GLU A 150 14.26 -2.67 -23.70
N GLU A 151 14.55 -1.64 -24.51
CA GLU A 151 13.55 -0.72 -25.08
C GLU A 151 12.80 0.11 -24.02
N ASP A 152 13.48 0.36 -22.87
CA ASP A 152 12.98 1.19 -21.74
C ASP A 152 11.64 0.72 -21.15
N ILE A 153 11.32 -0.57 -21.28
CA ILE A 153 10.12 -1.16 -20.69
C ILE A 153 10.38 -1.45 -19.22
N ILE A 154 9.47 -0.96 -18.38
CA ILE A 154 9.42 -1.25 -16.94
C ILE A 154 8.13 -2.01 -16.62
N ILE A 155 8.26 -3.10 -15.87
CA ILE A 155 7.11 -3.83 -15.31
C ILE A 155 7.16 -3.68 -13.81
N ILE A 156 6.07 -3.22 -13.23
CA ILE A 156 5.87 -3.09 -11.79
C ILE A 156 4.68 -3.96 -11.39
N ASN A 157 4.89 -4.86 -10.45
CA ASN A 157 3.88 -5.82 -10.00
C ASN A 157 3.78 -5.83 -8.48
N PRO A 158 2.70 -5.26 -7.88
CA PRO A 158 2.43 -5.45 -6.47
C PRO A 158 2.05 -6.90 -6.20
N LEU A 159 2.69 -7.52 -5.22
CA LEU A 159 2.37 -8.88 -4.82
C LEU A 159 1.13 -8.85 -3.92
N LYS A 160 0.02 -9.37 -4.42
CA LYS A 160 -1.24 -9.44 -3.67
C LYS A 160 -1.13 -10.50 -2.57
N LYS A 161 -1.64 -10.16 -1.39
CA LYS A 161 -1.81 -11.13 -0.31
C LYS A 161 -2.99 -12.03 -0.62
N SER A 162 -2.78 -13.33 -0.50
CA SER A 162 -3.82 -14.34 -0.72
C SER A 162 -4.33 -14.96 0.57
N SER A 163 -3.59 -14.80 1.68
CA SER A 163 -3.94 -15.39 2.97
C SER A 163 -5.07 -14.63 3.65
N VAL A 164 -6.02 -15.38 4.20
CA VAL A 164 -7.07 -14.90 5.11
C VAL A 164 -6.63 -14.96 6.58
N VAL A 165 -5.44 -15.48 6.85
CA VAL A 165 -4.90 -15.68 8.19
C VAL A 165 -4.36 -14.38 8.75
N SER A 166 -4.64 -14.10 10.03
CA SER A 166 -4.08 -12.97 10.78
C SER A 166 -2.71 -13.32 11.33
N ILE A 167 -1.77 -12.37 11.29
CA ILE A 167 -0.45 -12.53 11.93
C ILE A 167 -0.53 -12.35 13.46
N LYS A 168 -1.55 -11.67 13.97
CA LYS A 168 -1.67 -11.29 15.39
C LYS A 168 -1.46 -12.44 16.38
N PRO A 169 -2.02 -13.65 16.18
CA PRO A 169 -1.76 -14.78 17.07
C PRO A 169 -0.29 -15.23 17.07
N THR A 170 0.39 -15.12 15.93
CA THR A 170 1.76 -15.62 15.74
C THR A 170 2.81 -14.73 16.41
N ILE A 171 2.56 -13.41 16.50
CA ILE A 171 3.53 -12.42 17.00
C ILE A 171 3.37 -12.08 18.48
N GLN A 172 2.39 -12.67 19.18
CA GLN A 172 2.14 -12.41 20.61
C GLN A 172 3.36 -12.63 21.52
N ASN A 173 4.28 -13.51 21.13
CA ASN A 173 5.49 -13.82 21.87
C ASN A 173 6.66 -12.85 21.64
N LYS A 174 6.54 -11.90 20.67
CA LYS A 174 7.53 -10.85 20.43
C LYS A 174 6.92 -9.50 20.82
N LEU A 175 7.26 -8.99 22.00
CA LEU A 175 6.67 -7.79 22.60
C LEU A 175 6.62 -6.59 21.63
N GLU A 176 7.71 -6.29 20.94
CA GLU A 176 7.79 -5.17 19.99
C GLU A 176 6.79 -5.33 18.82
N TYR A 177 6.62 -6.55 18.32
CA TYR A 177 5.68 -6.82 17.21
C TYR A 177 4.23 -6.79 17.69
N ALA A 178 3.99 -7.24 18.92
CA ALA A 178 2.66 -7.22 19.51
C ALA A 178 2.14 -5.78 19.73
N GLU A 179 3.01 -4.85 20.13
CA GLU A 179 2.64 -3.43 20.27
C GLU A 179 2.28 -2.81 18.92
N VAL A 180 3.10 -3.01 17.90
CA VAL A 180 2.82 -2.56 16.53
C VAL A 180 1.49 -3.13 16.03
N ALA A 181 1.25 -4.42 16.21
CA ALA A 181 0.03 -5.09 15.75
C ALA A 181 -1.25 -4.62 16.43
N LYS A 182 -1.17 -4.08 17.66
CA LYS A 182 -2.33 -3.48 18.35
C LYS A 182 -2.76 -2.16 17.72
N GLU A 183 -1.82 -1.36 17.24
CA GLU A 183 -2.12 -0.08 16.60
C GLU A 183 -2.57 -0.24 15.14
N LEU A 184 -2.14 -1.31 14.46
CA LEU A 184 -2.52 -1.56 13.08
C LEU A 184 -3.91 -2.21 12.99
N LYS A 185 -4.73 -1.71 12.08
CA LYS A 185 -6.07 -2.22 11.81
C LYS A 185 -6.28 -2.41 10.31
N THR A 186 -6.68 -3.61 9.93
CA THR A 186 -7.24 -3.86 8.60
C THR A 186 -8.74 -3.73 8.71
N TYR A 187 -9.32 -2.75 8.01
CA TYR A 187 -10.76 -2.59 7.94
C TYR A 187 -11.34 -3.62 6.97
N THR A 188 -12.49 -4.18 7.31
CA THR A 188 -13.25 -5.14 6.50
C THR A 188 -14.63 -4.60 6.20
N GLU A 189 -15.31 -5.14 5.20
CA GLU A 189 -16.72 -4.79 4.94
C GLU A 189 -17.59 -5.09 6.17
N GLU A 190 -17.29 -6.18 6.90
CA GLU A 190 -17.99 -6.55 8.13
C GLU A 190 -17.90 -5.48 9.22
N ASP A 191 -16.77 -4.75 9.34
CA ASP A 191 -16.64 -3.64 10.29
C ASP A 191 -17.69 -2.55 10.06
N PHE A 192 -18.15 -2.38 8.82
CA PHE A 192 -19.14 -1.37 8.43
C PHE A 192 -20.58 -1.89 8.47
N LEU A 193 -20.76 -3.19 8.18
CA LEU A 193 -22.08 -3.81 8.10
C LEU A 193 -22.55 -4.34 9.44
N ASN A 194 -21.64 -4.57 10.38
CA ASN A 194 -21.96 -5.05 11.71
C ASN A 194 -22.95 -4.10 12.41
N ASN A 195 -24.03 -4.66 12.97
CA ASN A 195 -25.13 -3.93 13.61
C ASN A 195 -25.93 -2.98 12.69
N LYS A 196 -25.89 -3.16 11.38
CA LYS A 196 -26.78 -2.48 10.43
C LYS A 196 -28.05 -3.30 10.21
N SER A 197 -29.14 -2.61 9.82
CA SER A 197 -30.38 -3.30 9.44
C SER A 197 -30.22 -4.06 8.12
N ASP A 198 -31.03 -5.08 7.93
CA ASP A 198 -31.03 -5.88 6.69
C ASP A 198 -31.26 -5.01 5.45
N ASP A 199 -32.13 -4.00 5.53
CA ASP A 199 -32.39 -3.04 4.45
C ASP A 199 -31.11 -2.28 4.04
N ILE A 200 -30.27 -1.89 4.99
CA ILE A 200 -29.01 -1.19 4.72
C ILE A 200 -27.98 -2.14 4.11
N ILE A 201 -27.92 -3.37 4.60
CA ILE A 201 -27.04 -4.42 4.07
C ILE A 201 -27.44 -4.74 2.62
N GLU A 202 -28.72 -4.95 2.35
CA GLU A 202 -29.23 -5.22 1.00
C GLU A 202 -28.95 -4.05 0.06
N LEU A 203 -29.17 -2.83 0.52
CA LEU A 203 -28.87 -1.63 -0.25
C LEU A 203 -27.38 -1.52 -0.59
N TYR A 204 -26.50 -1.80 0.37
CA TYR A 204 -25.06 -1.84 0.16
C TYR A 204 -24.67 -2.89 -0.90
N GLU A 205 -25.14 -4.13 -0.75
CA GLU A 205 -24.82 -5.22 -1.69
C GLU A 205 -25.32 -4.92 -3.12
N LYS A 206 -26.47 -4.24 -3.25
CA LYS A 206 -26.98 -3.79 -4.54
C LYS A 206 -26.03 -2.78 -5.23
N TYR A 207 -25.59 -1.76 -4.49
CA TYR A 207 -24.65 -0.77 -5.04
C TYR A 207 -23.27 -1.37 -5.29
N LYS A 208 -22.76 -2.18 -4.39
CA LYS A 208 -21.51 -2.93 -4.53
C LYS A 208 -21.51 -3.76 -5.82
N SER A 209 -22.55 -4.57 -6.02
CA SER A 209 -22.70 -5.37 -7.24
C SER A 209 -22.77 -4.50 -8.50
N GLY A 210 -23.49 -3.38 -8.44
CA GLY A 210 -23.56 -2.42 -9.55
C GLY A 210 -22.20 -1.83 -9.92
N ILE A 211 -21.40 -1.46 -8.92
CA ILE A 211 -20.05 -0.91 -9.12
C ILE A 211 -19.11 -1.98 -9.68
N LEU A 212 -19.10 -3.19 -9.10
CA LEU A 212 -18.23 -4.26 -9.55
C LEU A 212 -18.52 -4.71 -10.99
N ASN A 213 -19.77 -4.61 -11.43
CA ASN A 213 -20.15 -4.93 -12.80
C ASN A 213 -19.67 -3.90 -13.84
N LEU A 214 -19.11 -2.76 -13.43
CA LEU A 214 -18.58 -1.75 -14.37
C LEU A 214 -17.26 -2.18 -15.01
N ALA A 215 -16.43 -2.96 -14.30
CA ALA A 215 -15.18 -3.51 -14.82
C ALA A 215 -14.67 -4.66 -13.91
N ASP A 216 -13.97 -5.62 -14.52
CA ASP A 216 -13.46 -6.84 -13.83
C ASP A 216 -12.29 -6.55 -12.86
N ASP A 217 -11.65 -5.40 -13.00
CA ASP A 217 -10.44 -5.00 -12.26
C ASP A 217 -10.73 -4.04 -11.10
N ILE A 218 -11.99 -3.90 -10.69
CA ILE A 218 -12.36 -3.07 -9.53
C ILE A 218 -12.06 -3.84 -8.24
N GLU A 219 -11.27 -3.21 -7.36
CA GLU A 219 -10.92 -3.72 -6.04
C GLU A 219 -11.71 -3.00 -4.95
N ILE A 220 -12.23 -3.76 -3.97
CA ILE A 220 -12.87 -3.20 -2.78
C ILE A 220 -11.79 -3.01 -1.70
N LYS A 221 -11.68 -1.80 -1.16
CA LYS A 221 -10.74 -1.48 -0.09
C LYS A 221 -11.43 -0.68 1.02
N PRO A 222 -11.89 -1.34 2.10
CA PRO A 222 -12.42 -0.66 3.27
C PRO A 222 -11.36 0.25 3.90
N GLN A 223 -11.75 1.47 4.27
CA GLN A 223 -10.96 2.49 4.93
C GLN A 223 -11.57 2.78 6.31
N LYS A 224 -11.05 3.72 7.08
CA LYS A 224 -11.56 4.06 8.41
C LYS A 224 -13.03 4.51 8.44
N LEU A 225 -13.45 5.27 7.43
CA LEU A 225 -14.77 5.94 7.41
C LEU A 225 -15.68 5.48 6.27
N TYR A 226 -15.14 4.80 5.26
CA TYR A 226 -15.86 4.42 4.04
C TYR A 226 -15.27 3.16 3.42
N ILE A 227 -16.00 2.58 2.49
CA ILE A 227 -15.54 1.49 1.65
C ILE A 227 -15.21 2.06 0.28
N ALA A 228 -13.92 2.00 -0.11
CA ALA A 228 -13.45 2.47 -1.40
C ALA A 228 -13.57 1.38 -2.47
N PHE A 229 -14.02 1.75 -3.66
CA PHE A 229 -13.98 0.96 -4.88
C PHE A 229 -12.90 1.55 -5.78
N LYS A 230 -11.86 0.79 -6.04
CA LYS A 230 -10.66 1.26 -6.71
C LYS A 230 -10.49 0.59 -8.06
N LYS A 231 -10.17 1.39 -9.07
CA LYS A 231 -9.67 0.93 -10.35
C LYS A 231 -8.36 1.63 -10.63
N ASP A 232 -7.35 0.90 -11.12
CA ASP A 232 -6.01 1.46 -11.36
C ASP A 232 -5.49 2.27 -10.17
N ARG A 233 -5.72 1.77 -8.93
CA ARG A 233 -5.35 2.39 -7.64
C ARG A 233 -6.02 3.72 -7.31
N ARG A 234 -6.94 4.21 -8.14
CA ARG A 234 -7.74 5.41 -7.87
C ARG A 234 -9.11 5.00 -7.34
N ASN A 235 -9.62 5.73 -6.37
CA ASN A 235 -11.01 5.54 -5.97
C ASN A 235 -11.89 6.04 -7.10
N ILE A 236 -12.73 5.16 -7.62
CA ILE A 236 -13.78 5.51 -8.60
C ILE A 236 -15.10 5.83 -7.90
N ALA A 237 -15.35 5.14 -6.78
CA ALA A 237 -16.47 5.42 -5.91
C ALA A 237 -16.10 5.09 -4.46
N ASP A 238 -16.73 5.79 -3.52
CA ASP A 238 -16.63 5.55 -2.09
C ASP A 238 -18.02 5.42 -1.50
N ILE A 239 -18.25 4.46 -0.60
CA ILE A 239 -19.53 4.28 0.11
C ILE A 239 -19.30 4.45 1.61
N GLU A 240 -19.94 5.46 2.20
CA GLU A 240 -20.07 5.64 3.64
C GLU A 240 -21.38 5.01 4.11
N ILE A 241 -21.30 4.00 4.97
CA ILE A 241 -22.46 3.28 5.49
C ILE A 241 -22.92 3.93 6.80
N GLN A 242 -24.06 4.61 6.75
CA GLN A 242 -24.70 5.24 7.91
C GLN A 242 -25.73 4.28 8.55
N ASN A 243 -26.37 4.68 9.65
CA ASN A 243 -27.35 3.83 10.32
C ASN A 243 -28.66 3.66 9.54
N LYS A 244 -29.05 4.68 8.76
CA LYS A 244 -30.33 4.71 8.02
C LYS A 244 -30.18 5.06 6.54
N SER A 245 -28.97 5.19 6.04
CA SER A 245 -28.71 5.59 4.66
C SER A 245 -27.29 5.20 4.22
N LEU A 246 -27.06 5.20 2.92
CA LEU A 246 -25.74 5.18 2.32
C LEU A 246 -25.44 6.55 1.71
N LYS A 247 -24.21 7.02 1.85
CA LYS A 247 -23.69 8.10 1.05
C LYS A 247 -22.69 7.54 0.05
N MET A 248 -22.92 7.83 -1.22
CA MET A 248 -22.00 7.46 -2.28
C MET A 248 -21.33 8.71 -2.83
N PHE A 249 -20.02 8.64 -2.96
CA PHE A 249 -19.18 9.64 -3.61
C PHE A 249 -18.63 9.04 -4.90
N ILE A 250 -18.81 9.73 -6.02
CA ILE A 250 -18.28 9.30 -7.31
C ILE A 250 -17.12 10.22 -7.66
N ASN A 251 -15.95 9.64 -7.87
CA ASN A 251 -14.74 10.36 -8.19
C ASN A 251 -14.55 10.40 -9.71
N LEU A 252 -14.97 11.49 -10.33
CA LEU A 252 -14.78 11.69 -11.76
C LEU A 252 -13.34 12.13 -12.05
N PRO A 253 -12.73 11.64 -13.14
CA PRO A 253 -11.45 12.17 -13.60
C PRO A 253 -11.58 13.67 -13.91
N LYS A 254 -10.58 14.43 -13.48
CA LYS A 254 -10.45 15.85 -13.83
C LYS A 254 -9.97 16.01 -15.25
#